data_21ec572a88ce26b146247f177db3bc0a
#
_entry.id   21ec572a88ce26b146247f177db3bc0a
#
_cell.length_a   1.000
_cell.length_b   1.000
_cell.length_c   1.000
_cell.angle_alpha   90.00
_cell.angle_beta   90.00
_cell.angle_gamma   90.00
#
_symmetry.space_group_name_H-M   'P 1'
#
loop_
_entity.id
_entity.type
_entity.pdbx_description
1 polymer ?
#
loop_
_entity_poly.entity_id
_entity_poly.type
_entity_poly.pdbx_seq_one_letter_code
_entity_poly.pdbx_strand_id
1 'polypeptide(L)'
;MEQAPGKVKSEGENLMGLPRDCGLELHHKWKSGKLNKITDVNGIKVANVTIQDNEINTGVTAILPHEGNVFKSKLVAGASVLNGFGKSLGIVQLKELGNIETPIIMTNTLSVGEAATALTKYCLEQNEDIGVTTGTVNPLVTECNDGMLNDIRGLHVKEEHVREALKLAEESGTDFDKLAQVAETIKNA
;
A
#
# COMPACT_ATOMS: atom_id res chain seq x y z
N MET A 1 45.61 15.08 7.67
CA MET A 1 44.23 15.54 7.87
C MET A 1 43.42 14.32 8.33
N GLU A 2 43.18 14.26 9.60
CA GLU A 2 42.53 13.14 10.30
C GLU A 2 41.00 13.33 10.21
N GLN A 3 40.33 12.38 9.60
CA GLN A 3 38.86 12.39 9.56
C GLN A 3 38.32 12.07 10.96
N ALA A 4 37.52 12.98 11.49
CA ALA A 4 36.84 12.77 12.76
C ALA A 4 35.88 11.56 12.69
N PRO A 5 35.85 10.70 13.72
CA PRO A 5 34.94 9.56 13.76
C PRO A 5 33.49 10.03 13.85
N GLY A 6 32.62 9.49 12.98
CA GLY A 6 31.20 9.76 13.00
C GLY A 6 30.58 9.42 14.35
N LYS A 7 29.76 10.32 14.88
CA LYS A 7 29.00 10.10 16.11
C LYS A 7 28.10 8.88 15.95
N VAL A 8 28.39 7.84 16.71
CA VAL A 8 27.44 6.74 16.95
C VAL A 8 26.31 7.31 17.78
N LYS A 9 25.08 7.33 17.24
CA LYS A 9 23.88 7.74 17.97
C LYS A 9 23.58 6.74 19.07
N SER A 10 23.17 7.24 20.24
CA SER A 10 22.86 6.45 21.44
C SER A 10 21.63 5.56 21.22
N GLU A 11 21.65 4.38 21.81
CA GLU A 11 20.54 3.43 21.86
C GLU A 11 19.25 4.11 22.37
N GLY A 12 18.22 4.17 21.51
CA GLY A 12 16.89 4.70 21.84
C GLY A 12 16.30 5.70 20.86
N GLU A 13 17.05 6.20 19.88
CA GLU A 13 16.47 7.03 18.82
C GLU A 13 15.84 6.13 17.74
N ASN A 14 14.57 6.38 17.48
CA ASN A 14 13.72 5.71 16.50
C ASN A 14 14.43 5.69 15.12
N LEU A 15 14.97 4.54 14.73
CA LEU A 15 15.69 4.33 13.46
C LEU A 15 14.76 4.35 12.22
N MET A 16 13.65 5.06 12.28
CA MET A 16 12.72 5.28 11.17
C MET A 16 13.17 6.44 10.29
N GLY A 17 14.44 6.45 9.88
CA GLY A 17 14.96 7.34 8.85
C GLY A 17 14.67 6.82 7.45
N LEU A 18 14.55 7.73 6.49
CA LEU A 18 14.52 7.35 5.07
C LEU A 18 15.84 6.66 4.69
N PRO A 19 15.88 5.75 3.71
CA PRO A 19 17.12 5.09 3.27
C PRO A 19 18.28 6.05 3.02
N ARG A 20 18.00 7.26 2.51
CA ARG A 20 18.98 8.32 2.32
C ARG A 20 19.59 8.86 3.61
N ASP A 21 18.82 8.86 4.71
CA ASP A 21 19.30 9.30 6.02
C ASP A 21 20.30 8.30 6.62
N CYS A 22 20.25 7.05 6.14
CA CYS A 22 21.21 5.99 6.43
C CYS A 22 22.40 5.95 5.45
N GLY A 23 22.55 6.93 4.57
CA GLY A 23 23.63 7.01 3.58
C GLY A 23 23.44 6.12 2.35
N LEU A 24 22.23 5.58 2.15
CA LEU A 24 21.91 4.84 0.92
C LEU A 24 21.59 5.83 -0.21
N GLU A 25 22.50 5.95 -1.15
CA GLU A 25 22.28 6.69 -2.39
C GLU A 25 21.85 5.73 -3.50
N LEU A 26 20.62 5.90 -3.97
CA LEU A 26 20.13 5.18 -5.14
C LEU A 26 20.53 5.98 -6.39
N HIS A 27 21.52 5.47 -7.11
CA HIS A 27 21.94 6.06 -8.38
C HIS A 27 20.90 5.79 -9.46
N HIS A 28 20.05 6.77 -9.75
CA HIS A 28 19.07 6.70 -10.83
C HIS A 28 19.23 7.89 -11.80
N LYS A 29 18.79 7.69 -13.03
CA LYS A 29 18.91 8.70 -14.11
C LYS A 29 17.90 9.86 -13.95
N TRP A 30 16.90 9.71 -13.10
CA TRP A 30 15.78 10.62 -12.97
C TRP A 30 15.92 11.48 -11.72
N LYS A 31 15.47 12.73 -11.82
CA LYS A 31 15.41 13.60 -10.65
C LYS A 31 14.29 13.15 -9.75
N SER A 32 14.54 13.14 -8.45
CA SER A 32 13.50 12.91 -7.43
C SER A 32 12.46 14.02 -7.49
N GLY A 33 11.21 13.68 -7.21
CA GLY A 33 10.17 14.65 -6.92
C GLY A 33 10.45 15.42 -5.61
N LYS A 34 9.60 16.38 -5.29
CA LYS A 34 9.77 17.28 -4.13
C LYS A 34 9.89 16.51 -2.81
N LEU A 35 9.05 15.50 -2.62
CA LEU A 35 9.02 14.67 -1.41
C LEU A 35 9.80 13.36 -1.60
N ASN A 36 10.14 13.01 -2.85
CA ASN A 36 10.67 11.71 -3.25
C ASN A 36 9.76 10.56 -2.78
N LYS A 37 8.46 10.74 -2.95
CA LYS A 37 7.38 9.81 -2.59
C LYS A 37 6.49 9.58 -3.81
N ILE A 38 5.73 8.48 -3.81
CA ILE A 38 4.72 8.22 -4.86
C ILE A 38 3.67 9.34 -4.94
N THR A 39 3.41 10.00 -3.84
CA THR A 39 2.48 11.13 -3.72
C THR A 39 3.00 12.43 -4.35
N ASP A 40 4.23 12.46 -4.87
CA ASP A 40 4.67 13.54 -5.78
C ASP A 40 3.90 13.52 -7.11
N VAL A 41 3.29 12.39 -7.45
CA VAL A 41 2.36 12.29 -8.58
C VAL A 41 1.00 12.84 -8.14
N ASN A 42 0.58 13.92 -8.78
CA ASN A 42 -0.65 14.61 -8.43
C ASN A 42 -1.88 13.69 -8.51
N GLY A 43 -2.73 13.73 -7.50
CA GLY A 43 -3.96 12.94 -7.41
C GLY A 43 -3.78 11.54 -6.79
N ILE A 44 -2.53 11.06 -6.63
CA ILE A 44 -2.29 9.79 -5.92
C ILE A 44 -2.41 10.02 -4.41
N LYS A 45 -3.20 9.16 -3.76
CA LYS A 45 -3.33 9.11 -2.30
C LYS A 45 -2.92 7.72 -1.80
N VAL A 46 -2.29 7.68 -0.66
CA VAL A 46 -1.83 6.41 -0.05
C VAL A 46 -2.09 6.43 1.44
N ALA A 47 -2.53 5.32 1.97
CA ALA A 47 -2.63 5.11 3.41
C ALA A 47 -2.17 3.71 3.81
N ASN A 48 -1.71 3.60 5.06
CA ASN A 48 -1.30 2.34 5.65
C ASN A 48 -2.09 2.09 6.94
N VAL A 49 -2.53 0.86 7.13
CA VAL A 49 -3.01 0.34 8.42
C VAL A 49 -2.01 -0.69 8.90
N THR A 50 -1.40 -0.44 10.04
CA THR A 50 -0.44 -1.35 10.67
C THR A 50 -1.12 -2.15 11.76
N ILE A 51 -0.91 -3.46 11.76
CA ILE A 51 -1.38 -4.40 12.77
C ILE A 51 -0.14 -4.89 13.50
N GLN A 52 0.02 -4.49 14.75
CA GLN A 52 1.17 -4.85 15.56
C GLN A 52 0.73 -5.25 16.96
N ASP A 53 0.96 -6.51 17.31
CA ASP A 53 0.73 -7.06 18.64
C ASP A 53 1.59 -8.32 18.84
N ASN A 54 2.53 -8.29 19.79
CA ASN A 54 3.47 -9.40 20.05
C ASN A 54 4.17 -9.91 18.78
N GLU A 55 3.82 -11.12 18.30
CA GLU A 55 4.39 -11.74 17.09
C GLU A 55 3.64 -11.32 15.80
N ILE A 56 2.61 -10.49 15.92
CA ILE A 56 1.86 -9.98 14.78
C ILE A 56 2.50 -8.67 14.33
N ASN A 57 3.05 -8.66 13.11
CA ASN A 57 3.66 -7.48 12.50
C ASN A 57 3.30 -7.48 11.00
N THR A 58 2.13 -6.96 10.67
CA THR A 58 1.58 -6.98 9.32
C THR A 58 0.76 -5.72 9.05
N GLY A 59 0.06 -5.68 7.95
CA GLY A 59 -0.82 -4.54 7.64
C GLY A 59 -1.33 -4.53 6.21
N VAL A 60 -1.94 -3.38 5.89
CA VAL A 60 -2.53 -3.11 4.59
C VAL A 60 -2.08 -1.72 4.13
N THR A 61 -1.72 -1.61 2.86
CA THR A 61 -1.54 -0.32 2.18
C THR A 61 -2.62 -0.18 1.12
N ALA A 62 -3.33 0.93 1.11
CA ALA A 62 -4.24 1.32 0.04
C ALA A 62 -3.64 2.44 -0.79
N ILE A 63 -3.68 2.32 -2.11
CA ILE A 63 -3.27 3.35 -3.06
C ILE A 63 -4.49 3.73 -3.91
N LEU A 64 -4.94 4.98 -3.79
CA LEU A 64 -5.93 5.57 -4.67
C LEU A 64 -5.20 6.26 -5.83
N PRO A 65 -5.33 5.78 -7.06
CA PRO A 65 -4.55 6.31 -8.18
C PRO A 65 -5.04 7.66 -8.69
N HIS A 66 -6.27 8.07 -8.33
CA HIS A 66 -6.84 9.40 -8.56
C HIS A 66 -8.02 9.66 -7.60
N GLU A 67 -8.48 10.91 -7.58
CA GLU A 67 -9.65 11.36 -6.81
C GLU A 67 -10.95 11.04 -7.55
N GLY A 68 -11.52 9.92 -7.39
CA GLY A 68 -12.78 9.58 -8.03
C GLY A 68 -13.00 8.08 -8.10
N ASN A 69 -14.10 7.71 -8.76
CA ASN A 69 -14.45 6.31 -8.91
C ASN A 69 -13.57 5.65 -9.99
N VAL A 70 -12.62 4.81 -9.54
CA VAL A 70 -11.65 4.14 -10.43
C VAL A 70 -12.33 3.18 -11.40
N PHE A 71 -13.45 2.56 -11.01
CA PHE A 71 -14.21 1.67 -11.89
C PHE A 71 -14.84 2.43 -13.07
N LYS A 72 -15.33 3.63 -12.82
CA LYS A 72 -15.93 4.50 -13.87
C LYS A 72 -14.86 5.21 -14.71
N SER A 73 -13.73 5.54 -14.12
CA SER A 73 -12.63 6.26 -14.76
C SER A 73 -11.34 5.44 -14.65
N LYS A 74 -11.28 4.38 -15.46
CA LYS A 74 -10.15 3.45 -15.48
C LYS A 74 -8.86 4.15 -15.90
N LEU A 75 -7.74 3.72 -15.34
CA LEU A 75 -6.41 4.26 -15.64
C LEU A 75 -5.59 3.27 -16.45
N VAL A 76 -4.84 3.79 -17.41
CA VAL A 76 -3.82 3.01 -18.11
C VAL A 76 -2.75 2.60 -17.11
N ALA A 77 -2.43 1.33 -17.09
CA ALA A 77 -1.45 0.77 -16.18
C ALA A 77 -0.72 -0.44 -16.77
N GLY A 78 0.42 -0.78 -16.18
CA GLY A 78 1.21 -1.94 -16.54
C GLY A 78 1.78 -2.65 -15.34
N ALA A 79 2.05 -3.93 -15.46
CA ALA A 79 2.68 -4.73 -14.42
C ALA A 79 3.77 -5.63 -14.99
N SER A 80 4.83 -5.80 -14.19
CA SER A 80 5.87 -6.79 -14.44
C SER A 80 5.92 -7.76 -13.27
N VAL A 81 5.97 -9.05 -13.59
CA VAL A 81 6.11 -10.13 -12.59
C VAL A 81 7.56 -10.57 -12.55
N LEU A 82 8.24 -10.28 -11.43
CA LEU A 82 9.64 -10.65 -11.24
C LEU A 82 9.83 -12.14 -10.95
N ASN A 83 8.86 -12.76 -10.25
CA ASN A 83 8.86 -14.19 -10.01
C ASN A 83 7.42 -14.72 -9.94
N GLY A 84 7.25 -15.99 -10.33
CA GLY A 84 5.93 -16.64 -10.38
C GLY A 84 5.43 -17.20 -9.04
N PHE A 85 6.14 -17.01 -7.93
CA PHE A 85 5.72 -17.49 -6.62
C PHE A 85 4.77 -16.51 -5.90
N GLY A 86 4.68 -15.26 -6.35
CA GLY A 86 3.75 -14.26 -5.85
C GLY A 86 2.27 -14.64 -6.06
N LYS A 87 1.42 -14.25 -5.12
CA LYS A 87 -0.02 -14.58 -5.09
C LYS A 87 -0.90 -13.37 -5.43
N SER A 88 -0.37 -12.42 -6.19
CA SER A 88 -1.11 -11.21 -6.57
C SER A 88 -2.36 -11.53 -7.39
N LEU A 89 -3.41 -10.74 -7.18
CA LEU A 89 -4.67 -10.83 -7.93
C LEU A 89 -4.85 -9.60 -8.85
N GLY A 90 -5.59 -9.76 -9.95
CA GLY A 90 -5.87 -8.67 -10.90
C GLY A 90 -4.80 -8.49 -12.00
N ILE A 91 -3.66 -9.16 -11.89
CA ILE A 91 -2.53 -9.04 -12.85
C ILE A 91 -2.89 -9.53 -14.25
N VAL A 92 -3.78 -10.54 -14.37
CA VAL A 92 -4.19 -11.08 -15.68
C VAL A 92 -4.90 -9.99 -16.48
N GLN A 93 -5.93 -9.36 -15.91
CA GLN A 93 -6.64 -8.27 -16.57
C GLN A 93 -5.71 -7.09 -16.89
N LEU A 94 -4.86 -6.72 -15.95
CA LEU A 94 -3.92 -5.62 -16.13
C LEU A 94 -2.98 -5.86 -17.32
N LYS A 95 -2.49 -7.09 -17.50
CA LYS A 95 -1.63 -7.44 -18.64
C LYS A 95 -2.38 -7.48 -19.96
N GLU A 96 -3.60 -7.99 -19.97
CA GLU A 96 -4.39 -8.16 -21.19
C GLU A 96 -5.05 -6.86 -21.65
N LEU A 97 -5.57 -6.06 -20.72
CA LEU A 97 -6.33 -4.85 -21.03
C LEU A 97 -5.54 -3.54 -20.82
N GLY A 98 -4.39 -3.61 -20.16
CA GLY A 98 -3.54 -2.43 -19.92
C GLY A 98 -4.15 -1.37 -19.04
N ASN A 99 -5.13 -1.72 -18.20
CA ASN A 99 -5.77 -0.77 -17.30
C ASN A 99 -6.10 -1.37 -15.93
N ILE A 100 -6.32 -0.47 -14.95
CA ILE A 100 -6.84 -0.79 -13.61
C ILE A 100 -8.22 -0.16 -13.43
N GLU A 101 -9.08 -0.84 -12.67
CA GLU A 101 -10.47 -0.44 -12.42
C GLU A 101 -10.83 -0.41 -10.94
N THR A 102 -9.83 -0.60 -10.05
CA THR A 102 -9.98 -0.52 -8.60
C THR A 102 -8.81 0.26 -7.99
N PRO A 103 -8.93 0.73 -6.75
CA PRO A 103 -7.75 1.01 -5.93
C PRO A 103 -6.77 -0.16 -5.93
N ILE A 104 -5.52 0.08 -5.55
CA ILE A 104 -4.52 -0.97 -5.39
C ILE A 104 -4.38 -1.26 -3.89
N ILE A 105 -4.53 -2.52 -3.50
CA ILE A 105 -4.28 -2.96 -2.13
C ILE A 105 -2.99 -3.77 -2.09
N MET A 106 -2.17 -3.50 -1.09
CA MET A 106 -0.95 -4.27 -0.81
C MET A 106 -1.05 -4.84 0.60
N THR A 107 -0.72 -6.11 0.77
CA THR A 107 -0.80 -6.80 2.07
C THR A 107 0.17 -7.98 2.13
N ASN A 108 0.06 -8.85 3.13
CA ASN A 108 0.87 -10.06 3.18
C ASN A 108 0.34 -11.16 2.26
N THR A 109 1.20 -12.12 1.96
CA THR A 109 0.95 -13.21 0.99
C THR A 109 -0.34 -13.99 1.27
N LEU A 110 -0.62 -14.37 2.52
CA LEU A 110 -1.77 -15.21 2.85
C LEU A 110 -3.09 -14.42 2.95
N SER A 111 -3.01 -13.10 3.02
CA SER A 111 -4.17 -12.23 3.14
C SER A 111 -4.67 -11.66 1.81
N VAL A 112 -4.07 -12.02 0.68
CA VAL A 112 -4.48 -11.55 -0.66
C VAL A 112 -5.97 -11.85 -0.93
N GLY A 113 -6.46 -13.04 -0.57
CA GLY A 113 -7.86 -13.42 -0.77
C GLY A 113 -8.83 -12.56 0.04
N GLU A 114 -8.52 -12.32 1.31
CA GLU A 114 -9.31 -11.44 2.19
C GLU A 114 -9.35 -10.01 1.66
N ALA A 115 -8.18 -9.47 1.31
CA ALA A 115 -8.07 -8.13 0.75
C ALA A 115 -8.82 -7.98 -0.58
N ALA A 116 -8.79 -9.00 -1.44
CA ALA A 116 -9.52 -9.00 -2.70
C ALA A 116 -11.03 -9.00 -2.49
N THR A 117 -11.52 -9.79 -1.54
CA THR A 117 -12.94 -9.81 -1.19
C THR A 117 -13.39 -8.46 -0.64
N ALA A 118 -12.62 -7.88 0.27
CA ALA A 118 -12.90 -6.56 0.84
C ALA A 118 -12.93 -5.46 -0.23
N LEU A 119 -11.94 -5.45 -1.14
CA LEU A 119 -11.86 -4.49 -2.24
C LEU A 119 -13.02 -4.66 -3.24
N THR A 120 -13.41 -5.89 -3.52
CA THR A 120 -14.58 -6.16 -4.36
C THR A 120 -15.85 -5.59 -3.74
N LYS A 121 -16.11 -5.83 -2.45
CA LYS A 121 -17.26 -5.27 -1.73
C LYS A 121 -17.26 -3.73 -1.76
N TYR A 122 -16.11 -3.11 -1.50
CA TYR A 122 -15.94 -1.66 -1.60
C TYR A 122 -16.35 -1.13 -2.99
N CYS A 123 -15.94 -1.80 -4.07
CA CYS A 123 -16.32 -1.40 -5.44
C CYS A 123 -17.81 -1.59 -5.72
N LEU A 124 -18.42 -2.68 -5.24
CA LEU A 124 -19.85 -2.96 -5.39
C LEU A 124 -20.72 -1.93 -4.67
N GLU A 125 -20.31 -1.48 -3.49
CA GLU A 125 -21.04 -0.45 -2.72
C GLU A 125 -21.05 0.91 -3.45
N GLN A 126 -20.03 1.20 -4.25
CA GLN A 126 -19.94 2.43 -5.02
C GLN A 126 -20.55 2.34 -6.43
N ASN A 127 -20.85 1.13 -6.91
CA ASN A 127 -21.25 0.89 -8.29
C ASN A 127 -22.33 -0.19 -8.37
N GLU A 128 -23.59 0.21 -8.30
CA GLU A 128 -24.76 -0.69 -8.36
C GLU A 128 -24.89 -1.43 -9.69
N ASP A 129 -24.23 -0.96 -10.71
CA ASP A 129 -24.25 -1.54 -12.06
C ASP A 129 -23.29 -2.71 -12.27
N ILE A 130 -22.30 -2.91 -11.38
CA ILE A 130 -21.35 -4.01 -11.46
C ILE A 130 -22.08 -5.35 -11.36
N GLY A 131 -21.91 -6.20 -12.38
CA GLY A 131 -22.54 -7.52 -12.45
C GLY A 131 -24.04 -7.49 -12.75
N VAL A 132 -24.60 -6.31 -13.03
CA VAL A 132 -26.03 -6.12 -13.40
C VAL A 132 -26.15 -5.61 -14.85
N THR A 133 -25.62 -4.43 -15.12
CA THR A 133 -25.64 -3.81 -16.45
C THR A 133 -24.23 -3.62 -17.02
N THR A 134 -23.20 -3.76 -16.21
CA THR A 134 -21.80 -3.80 -16.63
C THR A 134 -21.18 -5.16 -16.33
N GLY A 135 -19.93 -5.37 -16.74
CA GLY A 135 -19.14 -6.54 -16.35
C GLY A 135 -18.87 -6.58 -14.84
N THR A 136 -18.22 -7.65 -14.39
CA THR A 136 -17.72 -7.78 -13.02
C THR A 136 -16.47 -6.93 -12.81
N VAL A 137 -16.03 -6.79 -11.55
CA VAL A 137 -14.82 -6.05 -11.18
C VAL A 137 -13.65 -6.98 -10.92
N ASN A 138 -12.45 -6.58 -11.32
CA ASN A 138 -11.21 -7.27 -11.02
C ASN A 138 -10.42 -6.48 -9.96
N PRO A 139 -10.42 -6.93 -8.70
CA PRO A 139 -9.66 -6.27 -7.64
C PRO A 139 -8.15 -6.42 -7.88
N LEU A 140 -7.40 -5.33 -7.76
CA LEU A 140 -5.95 -5.37 -7.87
C LEU A 140 -5.32 -5.43 -6.48
N VAL A 141 -4.79 -6.59 -6.12
CA VAL A 141 -4.12 -6.84 -4.85
C VAL A 141 -2.73 -7.39 -5.09
N THR A 142 -1.74 -6.74 -4.51
CA THR A 142 -0.34 -7.20 -4.52
C THR A 142 0.10 -7.63 -3.13
N GLU A 143 1.24 -8.33 -3.02
CA GLU A 143 1.64 -8.92 -1.75
C GLU A 143 3.16 -8.86 -1.51
N CYS A 144 3.51 -8.98 -0.22
CA CYS A 144 4.86 -9.24 0.23
C CYS A 144 4.82 -10.27 1.36
N ASN A 145 5.68 -11.29 1.29
CA ASN A 145 5.75 -12.31 2.32
C ASN A 145 6.44 -11.76 3.58
N ASP A 146 5.68 -11.59 4.64
CA ASP A 146 6.15 -11.09 5.94
C ASP A 146 6.36 -12.21 6.98
N GLY A 147 6.24 -13.48 6.59
CA GLY A 147 6.27 -14.64 7.49
C GLY A 147 7.55 -14.85 8.32
N MET A 148 8.62 -14.08 8.05
CA MET A 148 9.81 -14.08 8.93
C MET A 148 9.67 -13.10 10.10
N LEU A 149 8.77 -12.12 10.02
CA LEU A 149 8.59 -11.05 10.99
C LEU A 149 7.19 -11.06 11.63
N ASN A 150 6.28 -11.85 11.09
CA ASN A 150 4.86 -11.88 11.41
C ASN A 150 4.36 -13.30 11.58
N ASP A 151 3.45 -13.53 12.53
CA ASP A 151 2.62 -14.74 12.53
C ASP A 151 1.66 -14.72 11.33
N ILE A 152 2.19 -15.01 10.16
CA ILE A 152 1.43 -15.01 8.90
C ILE A 152 0.30 -16.06 8.88
N ARG A 153 0.41 -17.13 9.69
CA ARG A 153 -0.57 -18.21 9.77
C ARG A 153 -1.85 -17.79 10.48
N GLY A 154 -1.77 -16.79 11.35
CA GLY A 154 -2.91 -16.25 12.10
C GLY A 154 -3.90 -15.50 11.23
N LEU A 155 -3.56 -15.16 9.96
CA LEU A 155 -4.44 -14.45 9.02
C LEU A 155 -5.03 -13.18 9.64
N HIS A 156 -4.19 -12.36 10.24
CA HIS A 156 -4.59 -11.21 11.06
C HIS A 156 -5.18 -10.04 10.26
N VAL A 157 -4.90 -9.95 8.96
CA VAL A 157 -5.53 -8.96 8.10
C VAL A 157 -6.98 -9.36 7.83
N LYS A 158 -7.92 -8.44 8.08
CA LYS A 158 -9.36 -8.61 7.92
C LYS A 158 -9.94 -7.52 7.02
N GLU A 159 -11.20 -7.70 6.59
CA GLU A 159 -11.93 -6.73 5.78
C GLU A 159 -11.90 -5.31 6.38
N GLU A 160 -12.04 -5.18 7.70
CA GLU A 160 -12.03 -3.90 8.40
C GLU A 160 -10.73 -3.11 8.20
N HIS A 161 -9.58 -3.78 8.20
CA HIS A 161 -8.28 -3.13 7.97
C HIS A 161 -8.15 -2.60 6.53
N VAL A 162 -8.69 -3.33 5.56
CA VAL A 162 -8.71 -2.88 4.15
C VAL A 162 -9.62 -1.67 3.99
N ARG A 163 -10.81 -1.71 4.60
CA ARG A 163 -11.77 -0.60 4.58
C ARG A 163 -11.21 0.64 5.27
N GLU A 164 -10.53 0.46 6.38
CA GLU A 164 -9.87 1.55 7.10
C GLU A 164 -8.76 2.17 6.26
N ALA A 165 -7.91 1.36 5.62
CA ALA A 165 -6.85 1.86 4.74
C ALA A 165 -7.42 2.66 3.55
N LEU A 166 -8.50 2.19 2.93
CA LEU A 166 -9.18 2.91 1.86
C LEU A 166 -9.76 4.25 2.35
N LYS A 167 -10.46 4.24 3.48
CA LYS A 167 -11.02 5.45 4.11
C LYS A 167 -9.93 6.45 4.46
N LEU A 168 -8.85 6.03 5.09
CA LEU A 168 -7.72 6.89 5.42
C LEU A 168 -7.06 7.47 4.17
N ALA A 169 -6.96 6.71 3.08
CA ALA A 169 -6.45 7.20 1.82
C ALA A 169 -7.39 8.25 1.18
N GLU A 170 -8.70 8.10 1.29
CA GLU A 170 -9.68 9.10 0.84
C GLU A 170 -9.57 10.42 1.62
N GLU A 171 -9.44 10.32 2.95
CA GLU A 171 -9.39 11.45 3.88
C GLU A 171 -8.03 12.14 3.90
N SER A 172 -6.94 11.39 3.73
CA SER A 172 -5.60 11.95 3.69
C SER A 172 -5.43 12.69 2.37
N GLY A 173 -5.37 13.98 2.39
CA GLY A 173 -4.69 14.66 1.29
C GLY A 173 -3.32 14.00 1.03
N THR A 174 -2.55 14.48 0.09
CA THR A 174 -1.24 13.96 -0.34
C THR A 174 -0.14 13.91 0.76
N ASP A 175 -0.50 13.95 2.05
CA ASP A 175 0.44 14.16 3.15
C ASP A 175 0.64 12.89 4.02
N PHE A 176 1.75 12.18 3.74
CA PHE A 176 2.19 10.99 4.50
C PHE A 176 2.51 11.28 5.98
N ASP A 177 2.81 12.54 6.33
CA ASP A 177 3.18 12.88 7.70
C ASP A 177 1.98 12.83 8.66
N LYS A 178 0.76 12.96 8.14
CA LYS A 178 -0.47 12.72 8.91
C LYS A 178 -0.69 11.24 9.24
N LEU A 179 -0.22 10.33 8.40
CA LEU A 179 -0.37 8.89 8.60
C LEU A 179 0.53 8.34 9.71
N ALA A 180 1.72 8.91 9.87
CA ALA A 180 2.59 8.60 11.01
C ALA A 180 1.95 9.01 12.35
N GLN A 181 1.20 10.11 12.37
CA GLN A 181 0.47 10.57 13.57
C GLN A 181 -0.73 9.69 13.92
N VAL A 182 -1.43 9.14 12.94
CA VAL A 182 -2.55 8.20 13.17
C VAL A 182 -2.04 6.89 13.73
N ALA A 183 -0.91 6.37 13.23
CA ALA A 183 -0.28 5.16 13.77
C ALA A 183 0.18 5.34 15.23
N GLU A 184 0.65 6.53 15.61
CA GLU A 184 0.97 6.84 17.01
C GLU A 184 -0.28 6.98 17.90
N THR A 185 -1.39 7.47 17.36
CA THR A 185 -2.64 7.63 18.13
C THR A 185 -3.26 6.26 18.45
N ILE A 186 -3.17 5.29 17.54
CA ILE A 186 -3.65 3.91 17.76
C ILE A 186 -2.76 3.16 18.77
N LYS A 187 -1.46 3.48 18.85
CA LYS A 187 -0.54 2.92 19.85
C LYS A 187 -0.85 3.36 21.28
N ASN A 188 -1.56 4.46 21.45
CA ASN A 188 -1.83 5.08 22.75
C ASN A 188 -3.30 4.99 23.19
N ALA A 189 -4.14 4.28 22.45
CA ALA A 189 -5.54 3.97 22.75
C ALA A 189 -5.69 2.53 23.26
#